data_16bf2ffd9a4de2f348f30b6029797da5
#
_entry.id   16bf2ffd9a4de2f348f30b6029797da5
#
_cell.length_a   1.000
_cell.length_b   1.000
_cell.length_c   1.000
_cell.angle_alpha   90.00
_cell.angle_beta   90.00
_cell.angle_gamma   90.00
#
_symmetry.space_group_name_H-M   'P 1'
#
loop_
_entity.id
_entity.type
_entity.pdbx_description
1 polymer ?
#
loop_
_entity_poly.entity_id
_entity_poly.type
_entity_poly.pdbx_seq_one_letter_code
_entity_poly.pdbx_strand_id
1 'polypeptide(L)'
;NVIVFLVLSFQGMTEDGRFMLQHGAMYVPYLIKNGEYYRLFTSMFLHFGYDHLFNNMVVLVAMGWNLELEIGKIKFLIVYFVSGLAGNILSAWWDILTGSMAVSAGASGAIFGIIGALLYVAIRNRGRIGEISGKGLVFMVVLTLYYGFTSGGVDNMAHTGGLAPG
;
A
#
# COMPACT_ATOMS: atom_id res chain seq x y z
N ASN A 1 0.58 -10.02 -6.21
CA ASN A 1 1.86 -9.32 -6.05
C ASN A 1 3.04 -10.18 -6.52
N VAL A 2 3.33 -11.32 -5.87
CA VAL A 2 4.52 -12.15 -6.18
C VAL A 2 4.55 -12.58 -7.65
N ILE A 3 3.45 -13.11 -8.19
CA ILE A 3 3.39 -13.56 -9.60
C ILE A 3 3.66 -12.39 -10.55
N VAL A 4 3.02 -11.24 -10.32
CA VAL A 4 3.23 -10.03 -11.14
C VAL A 4 4.70 -9.62 -11.10
N PHE A 5 5.30 -9.57 -9.92
CA PHE A 5 6.71 -9.22 -9.76
C PHE A 5 7.64 -10.19 -10.50
N LEU A 6 7.43 -11.50 -10.35
CA LEU A 6 8.25 -12.50 -11.05
C LEU A 6 8.15 -12.36 -12.57
N VAL A 7 6.92 -12.19 -13.11
CA VAL A 7 6.73 -11.98 -14.56
C VAL A 7 7.48 -10.75 -15.04
N LEU A 8 7.42 -9.64 -14.30
CA LEU A 8 8.11 -8.40 -14.68
C LEU A 8 9.63 -8.53 -14.55
N SER A 9 10.13 -9.22 -13.52
CA SER A 9 11.58 -9.45 -13.33
C SER A 9 12.21 -10.26 -14.47
N PHE A 10 11.43 -11.08 -15.18
CA PHE A 10 11.91 -11.75 -16.41
C PHE A 10 11.91 -10.83 -17.64
N GLN A 11 11.17 -9.72 -17.61
CA GLN A 11 11.05 -8.80 -18.74
C GLN A 11 11.99 -7.60 -18.63
N GLY A 12 12.40 -7.22 -17.41
CA GLY A 12 13.27 -6.08 -17.18
C GLY A 12 13.58 -5.79 -15.72
N MET A 13 14.17 -4.63 -15.49
CA MET A 13 14.59 -4.21 -14.15
C MET A 13 13.43 -3.53 -13.42
N THR A 14 12.90 -4.19 -12.41
CA THR A 14 11.78 -3.67 -11.60
C THR A 14 12.15 -2.45 -10.75
N GLU A 15 13.45 -2.14 -10.59
CA GLU A 15 13.94 -0.92 -9.96
C GLU A 15 13.89 0.30 -10.89
N ASP A 16 13.81 0.08 -12.21
CA ASP A 16 13.76 1.18 -13.19
C ASP A 16 12.36 1.81 -13.23
N GLY A 17 12.27 3.10 -12.89
CA GLY A 17 11.00 3.84 -12.90
C GLY A 17 10.35 3.92 -14.29
N ARG A 18 11.13 3.93 -15.38
CA ARG A 18 10.58 3.95 -16.76
C ARG A 18 9.96 2.61 -17.11
N PHE A 19 10.64 1.53 -16.74
CA PHE A 19 10.11 0.18 -16.90
C PHE A 19 8.80 0.00 -16.12
N MET A 20 8.78 0.41 -14.87
CA MET A 20 7.59 0.33 -14.02
C MET A 20 6.44 1.20 -14.56
N LEU A 21 6.75 2.38 -15.08
CA LEU A 21 5.78 3.27 -15.73
C LEU A 21 5.14 2.63 -16.97
N GLN A 22 5.91 1.92 -17.79
CA GLN A 22 5.40 1.19 -18.96
C GLN A 22 4.47 0.04 -18.56
N HIS A 23 4.62 -0.50 -17.34
CA HIS A 23 3.84 -1.64 -16.83
C HIS A 23 2.70 -1.25 -15.87
N GLY A 24 2.35 0.04 -15.79
CA GLY A 24 1.16 0.47 -15.06
C GLY A 24 1.40 1.02 -13.66
N ALA A 25 2.63 1.42 -13.32
CA ALA A 25 2.89 2.20 -12.12
C ALA A 25 2.15 3.55 -12.16
N MET A 26 1.77 4.06 -10.99
CA MET A 26 1.05 5.32 -10.90
C MET A 26 1.98 6.49 -11.27
N TYR A 27 1.44 7.41 -12.06
CA TYR A 27 2.10 8.64 -12.46
C TYR A 27 1.05 9.69 -12.82
N VAL A 28 0.97 10.75 -12.04
CA VAL A 28 -0.10 11.75 -12.14
C VAL A 28 -0.24 12.36 -13.53
N PRO A 29 0.83 12.73 -14.26
CA PRO A 29 0.66 13.24 -15.62
C PRO A 29 -0.10 12.30 -16.57
N TYR A 30 0.05 10.98 -16.42
CA TYR A 30 -0.67 10.02 -17.26
C TYR A 30 -2.14 9.88 -16.84
N LEU A 31 -2.45 10.02 -15.55
CA LEU A 31 -3.82 10.06 -15.08
C LEU A 31 -4.58 11.26 -15.68
N ILE A 32 -3.96 12.44 -15.63
CA ILE A 32 -4.62 13.70 -16.03
C ILE A 32 -4.64 13.89 -17.55
N LYS A 33 -3.51 13.67 -18.22
CA LYS A 33 -3.37 13.98 -19.65
C LYS A 33 -3.90 12.86 -20.55
N ASN A 34 -3.70 11.60 -20.13
CA ASN A 34 -4.04 10.43 -20.94
C ASN A 34 -5.31 9.72 -20.46
N GLY A 35 -5.85 10.07 -19.29
CA GLY A 35 -7.01 9.36 -18.70
C GLY A 35 -6.68 7.95 -18.24
N GLU A 36 -5.41 7.64 -17.93
CA GLU A 36 -4.97 6.28 -17.56
C GLU A 36 -5.28 5.94 -16.10
N TYR A 37 -6.55 6.08 -15.69
CA TYR A 37 -7.01 5.87 -14.30
C TYR A 37 -6.82 4.43 -13.80
N TYR A 38 -6.68 3.46 -14.71
CA TYR A 38 -6.38 2.07 -14.34
C TYR A 38 -5.09 1.93 -13.51
N ARG A 39 -4.18 2.90 -13.62
CA ARG A 39 -2.91 2.93 -12.86
C ARG A 39 -3.12 3.05 -11.36
N LEU A 40 -4.23 3.63 -10.93
CA LEU A 40 -4.61 3.66 -9.51
C LEU A 40 -4.81 2.23 -8.95
N PHE A 41 -5.21 1.29 -9.80
CA PHE A 41 -5.40 -0.10 -9.43
C PHE A 41 -4.15 -0.95 -9.71
N THR A 42 -3.57 -0.84 -10.91
CA THR A 42 -2.45 -1.69 -11.32
C THR A 42 -1.19 -1.46 -10.49
N SER A 43 -0.94 -0.21 -10.08
CA SER A 43 0.21 0.13 -9.23
C SER A 43 0.24 -0.60 -7.90
N MET A 44 -0.92 -1.02 -7.37
CA MET A 44 -1.02 -1.78 -6.13
C MET A 44 -0.33 -3.15 -6.18
N PHE A 45 -0.07 -3.68 -7.37
CA PHE A 45 0.54 -5.00 -7.59
C PHE A 45 2.00 -4.93 -8.02
N LEU A 46 2.50 -3.74 -8.30
CA LEU A 46 3.86 -3.51 -8.77
C LEU A 46 4.79 -3.19 -7.58
N HIS A 47 6.06 -3.60 -7.67
CA HIS A 47 7.03 -3.36 -6.60
C HIS A 47 8.41 -3.00 -7.17
N PHE A 48 9.04 -1.97 -6.61
CA PHE A 48 10.39 -1.55 -6.96
C PHE A 48 11.44 -2.44 -6.28
N GLY A 49 11.85 -3.50 -6.98
CA GLY A 49 12.87 -4.42 -6.49
C GLY A 49 12.39 -5.45 -5.46
N TYR A 50 13.28 -6.38 -5.15
CA TYR A 50 12.99 -7.52 -4.28
C TYR A 50 12.72 -7.11 -2.83
N ASP A 51 13.47 -6.15 -2.30
CA ASP A 51 13.33 -5.73 -0.89
C ASP A 51 11.97 -5.09 -0.66
N HIS A 52 11.49 -4.27 -1.60
CA HIS A 52 10.17 -3.66 -1.52
C HIS A 52 9.07 -4.71 -1.55
N LEU A 53 9.13 -5.67 -2.47
CA LEU A 53 8.19 -6.78 -2.52
C LEU A 53 8.23 -7.59 -1.23
N PHE A 54 9.42 -8.01 -0.79
CA PHE A 54 9.60 -8.86 0.38
C PHE A 54 8.99 -8.21 1.63
N ASN A 55 9.34 -6.96 1.91
CA ASN A 55 8.82 -6.23 3.05
C ASN A 55 7.29 -6.12 3.02
N ASN A 56 6.71 -5.79 1.86
CA ASN A 56 5.25 -5.74 1.70
C ASN A 56 4.61 -7.11 1.95
N MET A 57 5.17 -8.19 1.39
CA MET A 57 4.59 -9.54 1.55
C MET A 57 4.70 -10.05 2.98
N VAL A 58 5.79 -9.79 3.67
CA VAL A 58 5.93 -10.16 5.11
C VAL A 58 4.85 -9.49 5.94
N VAL A 59 4.66 -8.18 5.79
CA VAL A 59 3.63 -7.46 6.54
C VAL A 59 2.22 -7.88 6.11
N LEU A 60 1.99 -8.06 4.80
CA LEU A 60 0.70 -8.50 4.28
C LEU A 60 0.30 -9.88 4.85
N VAL A 61 1.22 -10.83 4.88
CA VAL A 61 0.95 -12.15 5.45
C VAL A 61 0.74 -12.06 6.95
N ALA A 62 1.61 -11.37 7.68
CA ALA A 62 1.53 -11.28 9.14
C ALA A 62 0.26 -10.56 9.61
N MET A 63 -0.09 -9.42 9.02
CA MET A 63 -1.25 -8.63 9.43
C MET A 63 -2.52 -9.11 8.73
N GLY A 64 -2.42 -9.44 7.44
CA GLY A 64 -3.57 -9.89 6.65
C GLY A 64 -4.18 -11.20 7.15
N TRP A 65 -3.34 -12.16 7.55
CA TRP A 65 -3.82 -13.41 8.14
C TRP A 65 -4.70 -13.16 9.39
N ASN A 66 -4.22 -12.30 10.28
CA ASN A 66 -4.96 -11.98 11.50
C ASN A 66 -6.28 -11.26 11.19
N LEU A 67 -6.27 -10.30 10.25
CA LEU A 67 -7.50 -9.62 9.87
C LEU A 67 -8.49 -10.56 9.18
N GLU A 68 -8.00 -11.41 8.26
CA GLU A 68 -8.86 -12.37 7.55
C GLU A 68 -9.56 -13.34 8.51
N LEU A 69 -8.88 -13.79 9.56
CA LEU A 69 -9.49 -14.64 10.60
C LEU A 69 -10.60 -13.90 11.37
N GLU A 70 -10.46 -12.62 11.61
CA GLU A 70 -11.42 -11.82 12.38
C GLU A 70 -12.67 -11.41 11.56
N ILE A 71 -12.48 -10.99 10.31
CA ILE A 71 -13.58 -10.41 9.52
C ILE A 71 -14.02 -11.28 8.33
N GLY A 72 -13.28 -12.34 8.02
CA GLY A 72 -13.52 -13.25 6.90
C GLY A 72 -12.99 -12.74 5.57
N LYS A 73 -12.85 -13.67 4.61
CA LYS A 73 -12.18 -13.46 3.31
C LYS A 73 -12.75 -12.30 2.48
N ILE A 74 -14.08 -12.21 2.40
CA ILE A 74 -14.72 -11.20 1.53
C ILE A 74 -14.46 -9.79 2.06
N LYS A 75 -14.65 -9.58 3.37
CA LYS A 75 -14.39 -8.27 3.99
C LYS A 75 -12.92 -7.91 3.92
N PHE A 76 -12.03 -8.88 4.12
CA PHE A 76 -10.59 -8.69 3.97
C PHE A 76 -10.24 -8.17 2.56
N LEU A 77 -10.77 -8.80 1.49
CA LEU A 77 -10.54 -8.33 0.13
C LEU A 77 -11.10 -6.93 -0.11
N ILE A 78 -12.27 -6.62 0.44
CA ILE A 78 -12.87 -5.27 0.33
C ILE A 78 -11.94 -4.25 0.99
N VAL A 79 -11.48 -4.51 2.22
CA VAL A 79 -10.54 -3.62 2.92
C VAL A 79 -9.27 -3.44 2.10
N TYR A 80 -8.66 -4.53 1.61
CA TYR A 80 -7.45 -4.47 0.79
C TYR A 80 -7.61 -3.54 -0.43
N PHE A 81 -8.64 -3.77 -1.24
CA PHE A 81 -8.82 -3.01 -2.48
C PHE A 81 -9.28 -1.57 -2.25
N VAL A 82 -10.21 -1.36 -1.33
CA VAL A 82 -10.70 -0.01 -1.03
C VAL A 82 -9.59 0.85 -0.45
N SER A 83 -8.83 0.31 0.50
CA SER A 83 -7.72 1.04 1.12
C SER A 83 -6.57 1.33 0.15
N GLY A 84 -6.22 0.36 -0.70
CA GLY A 84 -5.20 0.58 -1.72
C GLY A 84 -5.58 1.65 -2.73
N LEU A 85 -6.84 1.64 -3.20
CA LEU A 85 -7.35 2.68 -4.10
C LEU A 85 -7.43 4.05 -3.41
N ALA A 86 -7.93 4.11 -2.17
CA ALA A 86 -7.98 5.36 -1.40
C ALA A 86 -6.58 5.94 -1.17
N GLY A 87 -5.62 5.08 -0.85
CA GLY A 87 -4.21 5.47 -0.72
C GLY A 87 -3.66 6.09 -2.01
N ASN A 88 -3.83 5.42 -3.13
CA ASN A 88 -3.35 5.92 -4.42
C ASN A 88 -4.07 7.21 -4.87
N ILE A 89 -5.37 7.36 -4.56
CA ILE A 89 -6.11 8.59 -4.85
C ILE A 89 -5.57 9.75 -4.01
N LEU A 90 -5.32 9.54 -2.71
CA LEU A 90 -4.77 10.58 -1.84
C LEU A 90 -3.34 10.96 -2.26
N SER A 91 -2.51 9.98 -2.62
CA SER A 91 -1.18 10.21 -3.17
C SER A 91 -1.23 11.03 -4.46
N ALA A 92 -2.07 10.63 -5.41
CA ALA A 92 -2.24 11.38 -6.66
C ALA A 92 -2.72 12.81 -6.42
N TRP A 93 -3.67 13.00 -5.51
CA TRP A 93 -4.14 14.33 -5.14
C TRP A 93 -3.04 15.20 -4.53
N TRP A 94 -2.23 14.62 -3.65
CA TRP A 94 -1.08 15.30 -3.05
C TRP A 94 -0.03 15.69 -4.11
N ASP A 95 0.29 14.79 -5.03
CA ASP A 95 1.21 15.07 -6.14
C ASP A 95 0.70 16.20 -7.04
N ILE A 96 -0.61 16.28 -7.29
CA ILE A 96 -1.22 17.41 -8.01
C ILE A 96 -1.01 18.72 -7.26
N LEU A 97 -1.23 18.74 -5.96
CA LEU A 97 -1.11 19.96 -5.14
C LEU A 97 0.34 20.44 -5.01
N THR A 98 1.28 19.51 -4.92
CA THR A 98 2.70 19.82 -4.72
C THR A 98 3.49 19.96 -6.02
N GLY A 99 2.89 19.57 -7.16
CA GLY A 99 3.60 19.50 -8.44
C GLY A 99 4.61 18.36 -8.51
N SER A 100 4.50 17.36 -7.65
CA SER A 100 5.36 16.18 -7.66
C SER A 100 5.13 15.36 -8.93
N MET A 101 6.22 14.83 -9.49
CA MET A 101 6.22 13.96 -10.66
C MET A 101 6.80 12.59 -10.34
N ALA A 102 6.47 12.08 -9.15
CA ALA A 102 6.94 10.78 -8.69
C ALA A 102 6.21 9.64 -9.41
N VAL A 103 6.94 8.57 -9.69
CA VAL A 103 6.35 7.29 -10.10
C VAL A 103 6.19 6.45 -8.84
N SER A 104 4.97 6.04 -8.52
CA SER A 104 4.70 5.24 -7.32
C SER A 104 4.05 3.90 -7.65
N ALA A 105 4.38 2.91 -6.82
CA ALA A 105 3.83 1.55 -6.89
C ALA A 105 4.07 0.83 -5.57
N GLY A 106 3.19 -0.10 -5.23
CA GLY A 106 3.30 -0.96 -4.05
C GLY A 106 1.94 -1.33 -3.46
N ALA A 107 1.92 -2.45 -2.75
CA ALA A 107 0.75 -2.89 -1.99
C ALA A 107 0.61 -2.14 -0.65
N SER A 108 1.53 -1.24 -0.33
CA SER A 108 1.65 -0.66 1.02
C SER A 108 0.43 0.14 1.44
N GLY A 109 -0.23 0.90 0.56
CA GLY A 109 -1.49 1.57 0.86
C GLY A 109 -2.58 0.60 1.32
N ALA A 110 -2.74 -0.52 0.63
CA ALA A 110 -3.68 -1.58 1.03
C ALA A 110 -3.28 -2.24 2.36
N ILE A 111 -1.98 -2.46 2.60
CA ILE A 111 -1.45 -3.01 3.85
C ILE A 111 -1.72 -2.07 5.02
N PHE A 112 -1.57 -0.76 4.84
CA PHE A 112 -1.94 0.22 5.87
C PHE A 112 -3.44 0.17 6.19
N GLY A 113 -4.30 -0.07 5.20
CA GLY A 113 -5.72 -0.30 5.44
C GLY A 113 -6.00 -1.56 6.28
N ILE A 114 -5.29 -2.65 6.00
CA ILE A 114 -5.35 -3.87 6.83
C ILE A 114 -4.95 -3.55 8.27
N ILE A 115 -3.89 -2.78 8.49
CA ILE A 115 -3.43 -2.38 9.82
C ILE A 115 -4.47 -1.47 10.50
N GLY A 116 -5.10 -0.55 9.75
CA GLY A 116 -6.19 0.30 10.24
C GLY A 116 -7.39 -0.52 10.71
N ALA A 117 -7.82 -1.49 9.89
CA ALA A 117 -8.90 -2.41 10.25
C ALA A 117 -8.57 -3.25 11.49
N LEU A 118 -7.33 -3.77 11.58
CA LEU A 118 -6.87 -4.48 12.77
C LEU A 118 -6.89 -3.56 14.01
N LEU A 119 -6.46 -2.32 13.85
CA LEU A 119 -6.48 -1.35 14.95
C LEU A 119 -7.92 -1.08 15.42
N TYR A 120 -8.86 -0.91 14.49
CA TYR A 120 -10.28 -0.77 14.79
C TYR A 120 -10.83 -2.00 15.55
N VAL A 121 -10.55 -3.20 15.05
CA VAL A 121 -10.97 -4.46 15.73
C VAL A 121 -10.33 -4.58 17.11
N ALA A 122 -9.03 -4.22 17.25
CA ALA A 122 -8.36 -4.23 18.53
C ALA A 122 -9.03 -3.30 19.55
N ILE A 123 -9.41 -2.08 19.13
CA ILE A 123 -10.11 -1.11 19.98
C ILE A 123 -11.46 -1.72 20.46
N ARG A 124 -12.21 -2.34 19.54
CA ARG A 124 -13.47 -3.01 19.86
C ARG A 124 -13.29 -4.19 20.83
N ASN A 125 -12.19 -4.91 20.72
CA ASN A 125 -11.85 -6.09 21.52
C ASN A 125 -10.95 -5.77 22.72
N ARG A 126 -11.12 -4.59 23.34
CA ARG A 126 -10.39 -4.17 24.55
C ARG A 126 -8.87 -4.12 24.40
N GLY A 127 -8.38 -3.80 23.20
CA GLY A 127 -6.97 -3.57 22.91
C GLY A 127 -6.17 -4.78 22.43
N ARG A 128 -6.82 -5.91 22.09
CA ARG A 128 -6.13 -7.12 21.61
C ARG A 128 -6.87 -7.81 20.47
N ILE A 129 -6.09 -8.43 19.57
CA ILE A 129 -6.55 -9.39 18.56
C ILE A 129 -5.62 -10.60 18.69
N GLY A 130 -6.10 -11.69 19.29
CA GLY A 130 -5.22 -12.83 19.61
C GLY A 130 -4.00 -12.36 20.41
N GLU A 131 -2.81 -12.58 19.88
CA GLU A 131 -1.54 -12.12 20.48
C GLU A 131 -1.14 -10.68 20.10
N ILE A 132 -1.82 -10.07 19.13
CA ILE A 132 -1.49 -8.73 18.65
C ILE A 132 -2.04 -7.68 19.61
N SER A 133 -1.14 -6.82 20.09
CA SER A 133 -1.49 -5.67 20.93
C SER A 133 -1.83 -4.45 20.06
N GLY A 134 -2.97 -3.81 20.32
CA GLY A 134 -3.32 -2.54 19.67
C GLY A 134 -2.25 -1.45 19.85
N LYS A 135 -1.58 -1.41 21.02
CA LYS A 135 -0.46 -0.48 21.25
C LYS A 135 0.74 -0.77 20.33
N GLY A 136 1.02 -2.07 20.08
CA GLY A 136 2.07 -2.49 19.15
C GLY A 136 1.74 -2.09 17.71
N LEU A 137 0.48 -2.21 17.29
CA LEU A 137 0.02 -1.75 15.97
C LEU A 137 0.19 -0.23 15.82
N VAL A 138 -0.25 0.57 16.80
CA VAL A 138 -0.07 2.02 16.79
C VAL A 138 1.42 2.38 16.70
N PHE A 139 2.26 1.76 17.50
CA PHE A 139 3.71 1.99 17.47
C PHE A 139 4.30 1.69 16.09
N MET A 140 3.91 0.57 15.49
CA MET A 140 4.36 0.17 14.14
C MET A 140 3.93 1.19 13.08
N VAL A 141 2.67 1.65 13.10
CA VAL A 141 2.17 2.70 12.18
C VAL A 141 2.98 3.98 12.33
N VAL A 142 3.12 4.47 13.56
CA VAL A 142 3.86 5.72 13.83
C VAL A 142 5.32 5.60 13.36
N LEU A 143 5.97 4.48 13.67
CA LEU A 143 7.37 4.25 13.28
C LEU A 143 7.53 4.20 11.76
N THR A 144 6.62 3.50 11.07
CA THR A 144 6.70 3.36 9.60
C THR A 144 6.43 4.70 8.89
N LEU A 145 5.45 5.47 9.36
CA LEU A 145 5.20 6.80 8.81
C LEU A 145 6.38 7.74 9.09
N TYR A 146 6.91 7.74 10.32
CA TYR A 146 8.08 8.54 10.66
C TYR A 146 9.28 8.20 9.76
N TYR A 147 9.59 6.91 9.59
CA TYR A 147 10.65 6.47 8.70
C TYR A 147 10.39 6.90 7.24
N GLY A 148 9.16 6.78 6.77
CA GLY A 148 8.78 7.21 5.43
C GLY A 148 8.97 8.71 5.20
N PHE A 149 8.66 9.55 6.19
CA PHE A 149 8.89 11.01 6.09
C PHE A 149 10.37 11.40 6.16
N THR A 150 11.21 10.59 6.79
CA THR A 150 12.65 10.89 6.97
C THR A 150 13.53 10.28 5.88
N SER A 151 13.08 9.20 5.24
CA SER A 151 13.88 8.37 4.31
C SER A 151 13.40 8.57 2.90
N GLY A 152 13.44 9.43 2.15
CA GLY A 152 12.94 9.59 0.76
C GLY A 152 12.57 8.28 0.04
N GLY A 153 11.66 8.37 -0.91
CA GLY A 153 11.23 7.22 -1.73
C GLY A 153 10.05 6.41 -1.18
N VAL A 154 9.48 6.81 -0.06
CA VAL A 154 8.26 6.20 0.51
C VAL A 154 7.06 7.11 0.27
N ASP A 155 5.98 6.56 -0.29
CA ASP A 155 4.73 7.28 -0.53
C ASP A 155 3.87 7.32 0.74
N ASN A 156 4.15 8.29 1.61
CA ASN A 156 3.42 8.47 2.86
C ASN A 156 1.96 8.89 2.67
N MET A 157 1.62 9.51 1.55
CA MET A 157 0.23 9.88 1.27
C MET A 157 -0.58 8.64 0.93
N ALA A 158 -0.01 7.69 0.17
CA ALA A 158 -0.63 6.38 -0.04
C ALA A 158 -0.83 5.62 1.27
N HIS A 159 0.14 5.66 2.19
CA HIS A 159 0.02 5.04 3.51
C HIS A 159 -1.09 5.67 4.36
N THR A 160 -1.10 7.00 4.44
CA THR A 160 -2.12 7.74 5.21
C THR A 160 -3.51 7.54 4.62
N GLY A 161 -3.65 7.60 3.30
CA GLY A 161 -4.92 7.41 2.60
C GLY A 161 -5.43 5.97 2.70
N GLY A 162 -4.52 5.00 2.73
CA GLY A 162 -4.86 3.59 2.95
C GLY A 162 -5.35 3.30 4.37
N LEU A 163 -4.79 3.96 5.37
CA LEU A 163 -5.13 3.74 6.78
C LEU A 163 -6.58 4.14 7.12
N ALA A 164 -7.12 5.16 6.47
CA ALA A 164 -8.43 5.74 6.82
C ALA A 164 -9.64 4.82 6.53
N PRO A 165 -9.69 4.02 5.43
CA PRO A 165 -10.80 3.10 5.16
C PRO A 165 -10.74 1.79 5.97
N GLY A 166 -9.60 1.45 6.59
CA GLY A 166 -9.42 0.25 7.43
C GLY A 166 -9.88 0.48 8.84
#